data_47b8d65676b993a21123f614c5c64b2e
#
_entry.id   47b8d65676b993a21123f614c5c64b2e
#
_cell.length_a   1.000
_cell.length_b   1.000
_cell.length_c   1.000
_cell.angle_alpha   90.00
_cell.angle_beta   90.00
_cell.angle_gamma   90.00
#
_symmetry.space_group_name_H-M   'P 1'
#
loop_
_entity.id
_entity.type
_entity.pdbx_description
1 polymer ?
#
loop_
_entity_poly.entity_id
_entity_poly.type
_entity_poly.pdbx_seq_one_letter_code
_entity_poly.pdbx_strand_id
1 'polypeptide(L)'
;MNYSHEPVLLKETLNNLIYDKSGSYLDCTFGLGGHSKKILENLNSDGNLYSIDKDKEVKHYANLIKDERFNFQISTFSNISSLFSKNPMNGVLFDLGVSSLQLD
;
A
#
# COMPACT_ATOMS: atom_id res chain seq x y z
N MET A 1 -9.23 -18.38 -10.09
CA MET A 1 -8.66 -18.20 -9.76
C MET A 1 -7.95 -18.56 -9.11
N ASN A 2 -7.51 -18.82 -8.94
CA ASN A 2 -6.93 -19.20 -8.30
C ASN A 2 -6.09 -18.61 -7.70
N TYR A 3 -6.17 -18.43 -6.98
CA TYR A 3 -5.39 -17.69 -6.24
C TYR A 3 -4.61 -18.46 -5.32
N SER A 4 -4.54 -19.67 -5.43
CA SER A 4 -3.85 -20.44 -4.44
C SER A 4 -2.41 -20.05 -4.39
N HIS A 5 -1.81 -19.54 -5.48
CA HIS A 5 -0.43 -19.17 -5.41
C HIS A 5 -0.26 -17.69 -5.22
N GLU A 6 -1.32 -16.93 -5.29
CA GLU A 6 -1.16 -15.52 -5.11
C GLU A 6 -0.69 -15.12 -3.75
N PRO A 7 -1.14 -15.75 -2.68
CA PRO A 7 -0.64 -15.35 -1.37
C PRO A 7 0.86 -15.53 -1.22
N VAL A 8 1.44 -16.49 -1.91
CA VAL A 8 2.87 -16.69 -1.83
C VAL A 8 3.59 -15.56 -2.56
N LEU A 9 3.13 -15.21 -3.76
CA LEU A 9 3.74 -14.13 -4.49
C LEU A 9 3.57 -12.82 -3.75
N LEU A 10 2.43 -12.59 -3.17
CA LEU A 10 2.20 -11.38 -2.44
C LEU A 10 3.12 -11.30 -1.24
N LYS A 11 3.31 -12.40 -0.54
CA LYS A 11 4.18 -12.40 0.62
C LYS A 11 5.60 -12.08 0.23
N GLU A 12 6.08 -12.64 -0.87
CA GLU A 12 7.43 -12.36 -1.30
C GLU A 12 7.58 -10.93 -1.75
N THR A 13 6.57 -10.40 -2.45
CA THR A 13 6.61 -9.02 -2.88
C THR A 13 6.67 -8.09 -1.68
N LEU A 14 5.88 -8.37 -0.68
CA LEU A 14 5.86 -7.51 0.50
C LEU A 14 7.15 -7.64 1.31
N ASN A 15 7.72 -8.83 1.37
CA ASN A 15 8.97 -8.99 2.10
C ASN A 15 10.08 -8.18 1.44
N ASN A 16 10.04 -8.06 0.13
CA ASN A 16 11.04 -7.26 -0.56
C ASN A 16 10.73 -5.78 -0.50
N LEU A 17 9.45 -5.42 -0.46
CA LEU A 17 9.06 -4.03 -0.42
C LEU A 17 9.30 -3.43 0.95
N ILE A 18 8.92 -4.15 2.00
CA ILE A 18 8.96 -3.60 3.34
C ILE A 18 10.26 -4.02 3.98
N TYR A 19 11.32 -3.29 3.67
CA TYR A 19 12.61 -3.57 4.26
C TYR A 19 12.83 -2.80 5.56
N ASP A 20 11.99 -1.81 5.84
CA ASP A 20 12.07 -1.05 7.08
C ASP A 20 10.66 -1.00 7.66
N LYS A 21 10.41 -1.74 8.71
CA LYS A 21 9.07 -1.85 9.28
C LYS A 21 8.60 -0.55 9.94
N SER A 22 9.50 0.38 10.14
CA SER A 22 9.13 1.69 10.67
C SER A 22 8.99 2.71 9.56
N GLY A 23 9.09 2.31 8.32
CA GLY A 23 9.08 3.22 7.19
C GLY A 23 7.68 3.59 6.73
N SER A 24 7.64 4.35 5.67
CA SER A 24 6.39 4.82 5.07
C SER A 24 6.22 4.20 3.71
N TYR A 25 5.05 3.71 3.45
CA TYR A 25 4.76 2.99 2.20
C TYR A 25 3.49 3.52 1.56
N LEU A 26 3.42 3.40 0.24
CA LEU A 26 2.25 3.84 -0.51
C LEU A 26 1.68 2.68 -1.29
N ASP A 27 0.39 2.45 -1.16
CA ASP A 27 -0.34 1.48 -1.96
C ASP A 27 -1.16 2.28 -2.95
N CYS A 28 -0.81 2.21 -4.23
CA CYS A 28 -1.44 3.04 -5.25
C CYS A 28 -2.77 2.51 -5.76
N THR A 29 -3.15 1.31 -5.37
CA THR A 29 -4.43 0.78 -5.79
C THR A 29 -5.06 0.06 -4.64
N PHE A 30 -5.73 0.82 -3.79
CA PHE A 30 -6.29 0.23 -2.59
C PHE A 30 -7.28 -0.88 -2.90
N GLY A 31 -8.18 -0.66 -3.86
CA GLY A 31 -9.19 -1.66 -4.22
C GLY A 31 -10.01 -2.05 -3.02
N LEU A 32 -10.01 -3.31 -2.66
CA LEU A 32 -10.76 -3.79 -1.51
C LEU A 32 -9.91 -3.87 -0.25
N GLY A 33 -8.66 -3.43 -0.34
CA GLY A 33 -7.82 -3.33 0.84
C GLY A 33 -6.93 -4.52 1.13
N GLY A 34 -6.88 -5.48 0.24
CA GLY A 34 -6.11 -6.69 0.51
C GLY A 34 -4.64 -6.43 0.69
N HIS A 35 -4.02 -5.70 -0.23
CA HIS A 35 -2.60 -5.41 -0.12
C HIS A 35 -2.33 -4.47 1.05
N SER A 36 -3.19 -3.49 1.25
CA SER A 36 -3.00 -2.55 2.35
C SER A 36 -3.03 -3.26 3.70
N LYS A 37 -3.95 -4.21 3.89
CA LYS A 37 -4.01 -4.92 5.15
C LYS A 37 -2.75 -5.74 5.36
N LYS A 38 -2.22 -6.35 4.30
CA LYS A 38 -1.01 -7.15 4.44
C LYS A 38 0.19 -6.28 4.74
N ILE A 39 0.26 -5.09 4.14
CA ILE A 39 1.34 -4.18 4.44
C ILE A 39 1.29 -3.80 5.92
N LEU A 40 0.09 -3.47 6.42
CA LEU A 40 -0.04 -3.09 7.82
C LEU A 40 0.39 -4.22 8.76
N GLU A 41 0.14 -5.46 8.38
CA GLU A 41 0.55 -6.59 9.22
C GLU A 41 2.06 -6.68 9.30
N ASN A 42 2.78 -6.12 8.35
CA ASN A 42 4.22 -6.21 8.34
C ASN A 42 4.91 -4.95 8.86
N LEU A 43 4.18 -3.94 9.24
CA LEU A 43 4.78 -2.72 9.78
C LEU A 43 4.75 -2.76 11.31
N ASN A 44 5.67 -2.06 11.93
CA ASN A 44 5.62 -1.92 13.38
C ASN A 44 4.83 -0.66 13.73
N SER A 45 4.78 -0.30 14.99
CA SER A 45 3.95 0.82 15.44
C SER A 45 4.42 2.16 14.91
N ASP A 46 5.65 2.25 14.43
CA ASP A 46 6.16 3.50 13.90
C ASP A 46 6.01 3.59 12.40
N GLY A 47 5.52 2.56 11.76
CA GLY A 47 5.36 2.56 10.32
C GLY A 47 4.13 3.34 9.90
N ASN A 48 4.08 3.68 8.63
CA ASN A 48 2.93 4.39 8.08
C ASN A 48 2.58 3.83 6.72
N LEU A 49 1.30 3.73 6.46
CA LEU A 49 0.82 3.30 5.16
C LEU A 49 -0.13 4.35 4.62
N TYR A 50 0.14 4.78 3.41
CA TYR A 50 -0.77 5.66 2.70
C TYR A 50 -1.32 4.86 1.54
N SER A 51 -2.63 4.87 1.36
CA SER A 51 -3.24 4.14 0.26
C SER A 51 -4.15 5.07 -0.52
N ILE A 52 -4.14 4.91 -1.81
CA ILE A 52 -4.97 5.75 -2.66
C ILE A 52 -5.73 4.89 -3.64
N ASP A 53 -6.77 5.47 -4.17
CA ASP A 53 -7.51 4.84 -5.25
C ASP A 53 -8.28 5.95 -5.95
N LYS A 54 -8.45 5.84 -7.24
CA LYS A 54 -9.21 6.84 -7.95
C LYS A 54 -10.69 6.56 -7.89
N ASP A 55 -11.08 5.35 -7.49
CA ASP A 55 -12.47 4.96 -7.44
C ASP A 55 -13.01 5.28 -6.06
N LYS A 56 -13.91 6.26 -5.96
CA LYS A 56 -14.42 6.63 -4.65
C LYS A 56 -15.33 5.60 -4.05
N GLU A 57 -15.74 4.61 -4.82
CA GLU A 57 -16.58 3.58 -4.25
C GLU A 57 -15.81 2.68 -3.29
N VAL A 58 -14.49 2.67 -3.34
CA VAL A 58 -13.75 1.83 -2.42
C VAL A 58 -13.55 2.50 -1.06
N LYS A 59 -13.96 3.76 -0.92
CA LYS A 59 -13.73 4.46 0.33
C LYS A 59 -14.37 3.75 1.50
N HIS A 60 -15.50 3.10 1.29
CA HIS A 60 -16.14 2.46 2.41
C HIS A 60 -15.33 1.24 2.88
N TYR A 61 -14.57 0.60 2.00
CA TYR A 61 -13.71 -0.47 2.46
C TYR A 61 -12.52 0.11 3.25
N ALA A 62 -12.02 1.28 2.82
CA ALA A 62 -10.94 1.92 3.56
C ALA A 62 -11.39 2.34 4.95
N ASN A 63 -12.64 2.76 5.05
CA ASN A 63 -13.17 3.19 6.34
C ASN A 63 -13.29 2.04 7.33
N LEU A 64 -13.23 0.81 6.88
CA LEU A 64 -13.29 -0.32 7.78
C LEU A 64 -11.94 -0.60 8.44
N ILE A 65 -10.86 -0.03 7.91
CA ILE A 65 -9.55 -0.26 8.50
C ILE A 65 -9.33 0.75 9.60
N LYS A 66 -9.35 0.25 10.85
CA LYS A 66 -9.21 1.12 12.01
C LYS A 66 -7.78 0.96 12.54
N ASP A 67 -6.85 1.65 11.93
CA ASP A 67 -5.45 1.52 12.28
C ASP A 67 -4.84 2.91 12.18
N GLU A 68 -4.17 3.37 13.22
CA GLU A 68 -3.62 4.71 13.25
C GLU A 68 -2.52 4.91 12.23
N ARG A 69 -1.91 3.85 11.76
CA ARG A 69 -0.84 3.94 10.78
C ARG A 69 -1.37 4.09 9.36
N PHE A 70 -2.69 3.91 9.18
CA PHE A 70 -3.30 3.86 7.85
C PHE A 70 -3.91 5.19 7.47
N ASN A 71 -3.61 5.65 6.25
CA ASN A 71 -4.16 6.89 5.74
C ASN A 71 -4.65 6.63 4.33
N PHE A 72 -5.88 7.00 4.04
CA PHE A 72 -6.46 6.74 2.72
C PHE A 72 -6.92 8.03 2.05
N GLN A 73 -6.75 8.11 0.76
CA GLN A 73 -7.22 9.27 0.03
C GLN A 73 -7.67 8.86 -1.37
N ILE A 74 -8.76 9.42 -1.83
CA ILE A 74 -9.19 9.22 -3.21
C ILE A 74 -8.28 10.11 -4.04
N SER A 75 -7.42 9.51 -4.83
CA SER A 75 -6.45 10.25 -5.61
C SER A 75 -5.78 9.32 -6.60
N THR A 76 -4.91 9.89 -7.43
CA THR A 76 -4.09 9.11 -8.35
C THR A 76 -2.64 9.34 -7.95
N PHE A 77 -1.77 8.48 -8.43
CA PHE A 77 -0.36 8.61 -8.12
C PHE A 77 0.16 9.95 -8.63
N SER A 78 -0.23 10.37 -9.82
CA SER A 78 0.26 11.63 -10.35
C SER A 78 -0.18 12.82 -9.52
N ASN A 79 -1.36 12.75 -8.90
CA ASN A 79 -1.82 13.85 -8.07
C ASN A 79 -1.14 13.90 -6.72
N ILE A 80 -0.66 12.76 -6.23
CA ILE A 80 -0.10 12.73 -4.91
C ILE A 80 1.41 12.70 -4.90
N SER A 81 2.03 12.44 -6.05
CA SER A 81 3.48 12.24 -6.06
C SER A 81 4.25 13.47 -5.61
N SER A 82 3.68 14.65 -5.77
CA SER A 82 4.38 15.86 -5.35
C SER A 82 4.59 15.92 -3.84
N LEU A 83 3.84 15.12 -3.09
CA LEU A 83 4.02 15.14 -1.64
C LEU A 83 5.26 14.37 -1.23
N PHE A 84 5.84 13.59 -2.14
CA PHE A 84 6.95 12.73 -1.75
C PHE A 84 8.23 13.50 -1.48
N SER A 85 8.35 14.71 -1.98
CA SER A 85 9.52 15.51 -1.68
C SER A 85 9.53 15.92 -0.21
N LYS A 86 8.34 16.00 0.41
CA LYS A 86 8.27 16.35 1.81
C LYS A 86 8.09 15.12 2.66
N ASN A 87 7.49 14.08 2.10
CA ASN A 87 7.19 12.87 2.85
C ASN A 87 7.69 11.69 2.04
N PRO A 88 8.98 11.45 2.06
CA PRO A 88 9.52 10.38 1.22
C PRO A 88 8.98 9.01 1.61
N MET A 89 8.76 8.18 0.62
CA MET A 89 8.25 6.84 0.84
C MET A 89 9.38 5.85 0.73
N ASN A 90 9.36 4.84 1.57
CA ASN A 90 10.34 3.78 1.51
C ASN A 90 9.99 2.79 0.41
N GLY A 91 8.73 2.72 0.03
CA GLY A 91 8.33 1.86 -1.08
C GLY A 91 6.97 2.23 -1.60
N VAL A 92 6.70 1.86 -2.83
CA VAL A 92 5.43 2.15 -3.50
C VAL A 92 4.97 0.89 -4.18
N LEU A 93 3.72 0.51 -3.94
CA LEU A 93 3.15 -0.66 -4.56
C LEU A 93 2.09 -0.22 -5.56
N PHE A 94 2.27 -0.63 -6.82
CA PHE A 94 1.23 -0.39 -7.79
C PHE A 94 0.49 -1.70 -7.96
N ASP A 95 -0.74 -1.61 -8.38
CA ASP A 95 -1.47 -2.75 -8.45
C ASP A 95 -1.14 -3.59 -9.53
N LEU A 96 -0.31 -4.33 -9.54
CA LEU A 96 -0.10 -5.17 -10.54
C LEU A 96 0.15 -6.42 -10.11
N GLY A 97 -0.07 -6.66 -9.05
CA GLY A 97 0.16 -7.89 -8.63
C GLY A 97 1.46 -8.17 -8.37
N VAL A 98 2.36 -7.96 -9.02
CA VAL A 98 3.59 -8.36 -8.67
C VAL A 98 4.55 -7.42 -8.74
N SER A 99 4.33 -6.46 -9.14
CA SER A 99 5.34 -5.68 -9.27
C SER A 99 5.60 -4.85 -8.42
N SER A 100 6.34 -4.82 -7.92
CA SER A 100 6.59 -4.04 -7.01
C SER A 100 7.24 -3.05 -7.47
N LEU A 101 7.54 -2.48 -7.65
CA LEU A 101 8.06 -1.48 -7.92
C LEU A 101 9.21 -1.16 -7.96
N GLN A 102 9.68 -1.00 -8.31
CA GLN A 102 10.72 -0.70 -8.61
C GLN A 102 10.88 0.61 -8.90
N LEU A 103 10.52 1.38 -8.38
CA LEU A 103 10.67 2.63 -8.59
C LEU A 103 11.86 3.11 -8.29
N ASP A 104 12.73 2.57 -8.13
CA ASP A 104 13.89 3.11 -7.87
C ASP A 104 14.45 3.67 -8.82
#